data_a896e9e31aeeaffa97c52d83dc1321c9
#
_entry.id   a896e9e31aeeaffa97c52d83dc1321c9
#
_cell.length_a   1.000
_cell.length_b   1.000
_cell.length_c   1.000
_cell.angle_alpha   90.00
_cell.angle_beta   90.00
_cell.angle_gamma   90.00
#
_symmetry.space_group_name_H-M   'P 1'
#
loop_
_entity.id
_entity.type
_entity.pdbx_description
1 polymer ?
#
loop_
_entity_poly.entity_id
_entity_poly.type
_entity_poly.pdbx_seq_one_letter_code
_entity_poly.pdbx_strand_id
1 'polypeptide(L)'
;RWVHDYFMREVRPLLIPVGLDPAHPFPQVANKSLNFIVRLKGRDAFGRENEIAIVKVPRALPRLIRMPPKVAPKEALFVSLSSIVRAHLHDLFPGREVTEFSQFRVTRHSDLALDEEDVRNLRTALRQGLQHRHYGQAVRLEVSAGCSVFLSDFLLEQFDLPGAALYRV
;
A
#
# COMPACT_ATOMS: atom_id res chain seq x y z
N ARG A 1 8.63 6.51 22.29
CA ARG A 1 7.54 5.96 23.13
C ARG A 1 6.17 6.34 22.59
N TRP A 2 5.79 7.62 22.52
CA TRP A 2 4.45 8.03 22.06
C TRP A 2 4.12 7.52 20.64
N VAL A 3 5.04 7.60 19.69
CA VAL A 3 4.85 7.10 18.30
C VAL A 3 4.53 5.61 18.29
N HIS A 4 5.24 4.82 19.09
CA HIS A 4 4.99 3.38 19.22
C HIS A 4 3.61 3.10 19.83
N ASP A 5 3.25 3.80 20.91
CA ASP A 5 1.93 3.65 21.55
C ASP A 5 0.79 4.04 20.60
N TYR A 6 1.00 5.10 19.79
CA TYR A 6 0.07 5.51 18.75
C TYR A 6 -0.05 4.44 17.65
N PHE A 7 1.08 3.91 17.18
CA PHE A 7 1.09 2.84 16.18
C PHE A 7 0.30 1.63 16.67
N MET A 8 0.59 1.14 17.87
CA MET A 8 -0.06 -0.07 18.40
C MET A 8 -1.56 0.09 18.58
N ARG A 9 -2.02 1.27 19.00
CA ARG A 9 -3.42 1.53 19.30
C ARG A 9 -4.27 1.93 18.10
N GLU A 10 -3.76 2.84 17.28
CA GLU A 10 -4.55 3.53 16.25
C GLU A 10 -4.23 3.05 14.83
N VAL A 11 -3.00 2.62 14.57
CA VAL A 11 -2.55 2.29 13.22
C VAL A 11 -2.54 0.80 12.96
N ARG A 12 -1.86 0.03 13.81
CA ARG A 12 -1.69 -1.42 13.64
C ARG A 12 -2.99 -2.20 13.43
N PRO A 13 -4.08 -1.94 14.19
CA PRO A 13 -5.34 -2.68 14.02
C PRO A 13 -6.00 -2.48 12.65
N LEU A 14 -5.64 -1.40 11.94
CA LEU A 14 -6.21 -1.05 10.65
C LEU A 14 -5.32 -1.45 9.47
N LEU A 15 -4.08 -1.86 9.72
CA LEU A 15 -3.18 -2.33 8.67
C LEU A 15 -3.53 -3.77 8.27
N ILE A 16 -3.48 -4.02 6.97
CA ILE A 16 -3.75 -5.35 6.41
C ILE A 16 -2.48 -5.81 5.68
N PRO A 17 -1.56 -6.55 6.36
CA PRO A 17 -0.45 -7.20 5.70
C PRO A 17 -0.95 -8.43 4.94
N VAL A 18 -0.57 -8.54 3.66
CA VAL A 18 -0.92 -9.65 2.78
C VAL A 18 0.36 -10.26 2.23
N GLY A 19 0.70 -11.46 2.67
CA GLY A 19 1.78 -12.25 2.09
C GLY A 19 1.39 -12.70 0.68
N LEU A 20 2.31 -12.55 -0.28
CA LEU A 20 2.07 -12.98 -1.65
C LEU A 20 2.42 -14.45 -1.79
N ASP A 21 1.47 -15.21 -2.30
CA ASP A 21 1.60 -16.62 -2.63
C ASP A 21 1.45 -16.73 -4.16
N PRO A 22 2.34 -17.46 -4.87
CA PRO A 22 2.20 -17.69 -6.31
C PRO A 22 0.85 -18.29 -6.73
N ALA A 23 0.17 -18.98 -5.82
CA ALA A 23 -1.15 -19.57 -6.06
C ALA A 23 -2.32 -18.58 -5.98
N HIS A 24 -2.09 -17.37 -5.48
CA HIS A 24 -3.12 -16.36 -5.32
C HIS A 24 -2.82 -15.11 -6.14
N PRO A 25 -3.85 -14.43 -6.68
CA PRO A 25 -3.64 -13.22 -7.44
C PRO A 25 -3.08 -12.09 -6.55
N PHE A 26 -2.34 -11.18 -7.17
CA PHE A 26 -1.83 -9.98 -6.50
C PHE A 26 -3.01 -9.20 -5.87
N PRO A 27 -2.88 -8.72 -4.61
CA PRO A 27 -3.96 -8.02 -3.94
C PRO A 27 -4.33 -6.72 -4.66
N GLN A 28 -5.62 -6.45 -4.74
CA GLN A 28 -6.10 -5.21 -5.34
C GLN A 28 -5.62 -4.00 -4.54
N VAL A 29 -4.98 -3.06 -5.24
CA VAL A 29 -4.49 -1.80 -4.72
C VAL A 29 -5.33 -0.67 -5.30
N ALA A 30 -5.97 0.11 -4.43
CA ALA A 30 -6.83 1.20 -4.85
C ALA A 30 -6.03 2.35 -5.50
N ASN A 31 -6.66 3.05 -6.45
CA ASN A 31 -6.07 4.22 -7.12
C ASN A 31 -5.53 5.24 -6.09
N LYS A 32 -4.27 5.63 -6.24
CA LYS A 32 -3.56 6.62 -5.40
C LYS A 32 -3.54 6.31 -3.89
N SER A 33 -3.76 5.05 -3.49
CA SER A 33 -3.62 4.64 -2.09
C SER A 33 -2.15 4.48 -1.69
N LEU A 34 -1.85 4.73 -0.41
CA LEU A 34 -0.52 4.45 0.15
C LEU A 34 -0.40 2.97 0.50
N ASN A 35 0.68 2.35 0.04
CA ASN A 35 0.98 0.95 0.33
C ASN A 35 2.48 0.78 0.57
N PHE A 36 2.84 -0.33 1.21
CA PHE A 36 4.22 -0.77 1.30
C PHE A 36 4.36 -2.15 0.66
N ILE A 37 5.45 -2.33 -0.08
CA ILE A 37 5.96 -3.64 -0.48
C ILE A 37 7.12 -3.97 0.44
N VAL A 38 7.15 -5.21 0.93
CA VAL A 38 8.12 -5.68 1.93
C VAL A 38 8.69 -7.00 1.45
N ARG A 39 10.02 -7.13 1.47
CA ARG A 39 10.70 -8.40 1.27
C ARG A 39 11.04 -9.02 2.60
N LEU A 40 10.72 -10.29 2.74
CA LEU A 40 10.80 -11.06 3.98
C LEU A 40 11.71 -12.26 3.83
N LYS A 41 12.46 -12.59 4.88
CA LYS A 41 13.14 -13.87 5.06
C LYS A 41 12.52 -14.66 6.20
N GLY A 42 12.69 -15.97 6.16
CA GLY A 42 12.17 -16.89 7.18
C GLY A 42 10.75 -17.36 6.89
N ARG A 43 10.22 -18.15 7.81
CA ARG A 43 8.89 -18.75 7.72
C ARG A 43 7.91 -18.05 8.66
N ASP A 44 6.67 -17.96 8.25
CA ASP A 44 5.59 -17.49 9.14
C ASP A 44 5.21 -18.59 10.17
N ALA A 45 4.29 -18.26 11.07
CA ALA A 45 3.80 -19.19 12.10
C ALA A 45 3.15 -20.48 11.52
N PHE A 46 2.80 -20.46 10.23
CA PHE A 46 2.21 -21.58 9.50
C PHE A 46 3.24 -22.31 8.62
N GLY A 47 4.53 -21.96 8.71
CA GLY A 47 5.62 -22.56 7.94
C GLY A 47 5.73 -22.10 6.48
N ARG A 48 5.01 -21.04 6.07
CA ARG A 48 5.04 -20.51 4.69
C ARG A 48 6.22 -19.57 4.47
N GLU A 49 6.86 -19.68 3.32
CA GLU A 49 8.00 -18.85 2.90
C GLU A 49 7.57 -17.83 1.84
N ASN A 50 6.62 -16.96 2.15
CA ASN A 50 6.26 -15.88 1.24
C ASN A 50 7.35 -14.81 1.27
N GLU A 51 8.12 -14.67 0.21
CA GLU A 51 9.23 -13.73 0.14
C GLU A 51 8.76 -12.27 0.12
N ILE A 52 7.57 -11.99 -0.41
CA ILE A 52 7.03 -10.64 -0.57
C ILE A 52 5.68 -10.53 0.14
N ALA A 53 5.48 -9.39 0.79
CA ALA A 53 4.21 -8.99 1.36
C ALA A 53 3.84 -7.55 0.96
N ILE A 54 2.54 -7.29 0.88
CA ILE A 54 1.99 -5.96 0.68
C ILE A 54 1.29 -5.52 1.95
N VAL A 55 1.59 -4.30 2.43
CA VAL A 55 0.87 -3.67 3.54
C VAL A 55 0.04 -2.53 3.00
N LYS A 56 -1.27 -2.67 3.04
CA LYS A 56 -2.21 -1.62 2.65
C LYS A 56 -2.45 -0.67 3.82
N VAL A 57 -2.31 0.62 3.57
CA VAL A 57 -2.58 1.66 4.56
C VAL A 57 -3.97 2.26 4.29
N PRO A 58 -4.94 2.10 5.20
CA PRO A 58 -6.30 2.57 4.97
C PRO A 58 -6.37 4.09 4.87
N ARG A 59 -7.31 4.58 4.04
CA ARG A 59 -7.53 6.01 3.85
C ARG A 59 -8.16 6.70 5.06
N ALA A 60 -8.77 5.95 5.96
CA ALA A 60 -9.37 6.46 7.19
C ALA A 60 -8.34 7.12 8.14
N LEU A 61 -7.07 6.69 8.05
CA LEU A 61 -6.00 7.26 8.86
C LEU A 61 -5.52 8.60 8.31
N PRO A 62 -5.31 9.62 9.17
CA PRO A 62 -4.77 10.91 8.75
C PRO A 62 -3.34 10.74 8.24
N ARG A 63 -2.96 11.48 7.20
CA ARG A 63 -1.61 11.42 6.62
C ARG A 63 -0.55 12.13 7.47
N LEU A 64 -0.97 13.15 8.18
CA LEU A 64 -0.14 13.89 9.15
C LEU A 64 -0.80 13.84 10.52
N ILE A 65 -0.06 13.41 11.49
CA ILE A 65 -0.52 13.26 12.87
C ILE A 65 0.18 14.33 13.72
N ARG A 66 -0.61 15.17 14.38
CA ARG A 66 -0.09 16.17 15.30
C ARG A 66 0.32 15.48 16.61
N MET A 67 1.53 15.72 17.04
CA MET A 67 2.01 15.23 18.34
C MET A 67 1.35 16.02 19.47
N PRO A 68 0.97 15.36 20.58
CA PRO A 68 0.32 16.04 21.69
C PRO A 68 1.30 17.03 22.39
N PRO A 69 0.78 18.12 23.00
CA PRO A 69 1.61 19.11 23.68
C PRO A 69 2.51 18.54 24.79
N LYS A 70 2.12 17.40 25.38
CA LYS A 70 2.96 16.69 26.37
C LYS A 70 4.28 16.17 25.80
N VAL A 71 4.33 15.91 24.49
CA VAL A 71 5.52 15.42 23.77
C VAL A 71 6.27 16.58 23.11
N ALA A 72 5.55 17.58 22.63
CA ALA A 72 6.08 18.77 21.97
C ALA A 72 5.47 20.06 22.57
N PRO A 73 5.93 20.51 23.74
CA PRO A 73 5.25 21.58 24.48
C PRO A 73 5.42 22.98 23.87
N LYS A 74 6.45 23.20 23.06
CA LYS A 74 6.79 24.54 22.54
C LYS A 74 6.48 24.74 21.06
N GLU A 75 6.29 23.66 20.31
CA GLU A 75 6.11 23.70 18.85
C GLU A 75 5.03 22.74 18.39
N ALA A 76 4.35 23.09 17.30
CA ALA A 76 3.42 22.17 16.64
C ALA A 76 4.23 21.16 15.82
N LEU A 77 4.55 20.01 16.40
CA LEU A 77 5.23 18.92 15.70
C LEU A 77 4.21 17.98 15.05
N PHE A 78 4.55 17.55 13.84
CA PHE A 78 3.78 16.58 13.09
C PHE A 78 4.68 15.40 12.70
N VAL A 79 4.09 14.22 12.65
CA VAL A 79 4.70 13.01 12.10
C VAL A 79 3.85 12.47 10.96
N SER A 80 4.48 12.04 9.88
CA SER A 80 3.74 11.44 8.78
C SER A 80 3.34 10.00 9.13
N LEU A 81 2.15 9.59 8.69
CA LEU A 81 1.68 8.21 8.84
C LEU A 81 2.66 7.22 8.19
N SER A 82 3.20 7.56 7.02
CA SER A 82 4.18 6.73 6.33
C SER A 82 5.45 6.50 7.14
N SER A 83 5.93 7.51 7.87
CA SER A 83 7.09 7.37 8.77
C SER A 83 6.77 6.48 9.97
N ILE A 84 5.55 6.58 10.52
CA ILE A 84 5.10 5.71 11.62
C ILE A 84 5.06 4.26 11.15
N VAL A 85 4.41 3.98 10.02
CA VAL A 85 4.31 2.61 9.48
C VAL A 85 5.69 2.05 9.16
N ARG A 86 6.55 2.85 8.48
CA ARG A 86 7.91 2.46 8.13
C ARG A 86 8.73 2.03 9.36
N ALA A 87 8.64 2.78 10.45
CA ALA A 87 9.38 2.50 11.68
C ALA A 87 8.92 1.21 12.39
N HIS A 88 7.74 0.70 12.06
CA HIS A 88 7.12 -0.46 12.72
C HIS A 88 6.77 -1.59 11.73
N LEU A 89 7.35 -1.60 10.52
CA LEU A 89 7.09 -2.66 9.55
C LEU A 89 7.45 -4.05 10.10
N HIS A 90 8.54 -4.17 10.84
CA HIS A 90 8.98 -5.42 11.46
C HIS A 90 7.97 -5.95 12.50
N ASP A 91 7.22 -5.10 13.18
CA ASP A 91 6.19 -5.49 14.15
C ASP A 91 4.97 -6.17 13.50
N LEU A 92 4.82 -6.00 12.17
CA LEU A 92 3.73 -6.61 11.40
C LEU A 92 4.04 -8.06 10.97
N PHE A 93 5.29 -8.47 11.03
CA PHE A 93 5.76 -9.80 10.56
C PHE A 93 6.52 -10.54 11.65
N PRO A 94 5.85 -10.94 12.75
CA PRO A 94 6.51 -11.61 13.86
C PRO A 94 7.18 -12.93 13.40
N GLY A 95 8.43 -13.15 13.87
CA GLY A 95 9.22 -14.31 13.51
C GLY A 95 9.87 -14.26 12.12
N ARG A 96 9.71 -13.16 11.37
CA ARG A 96 10.32 -12.98 10.05
C ARG A 96 11.20 -11.72 10.02
N GLU A 97 12.22 -11.77 9.18
CA GLU A 97 13.11 -10.64 8.96
C GLU A 97 12.64 -9.80 7.76
N VAL A 98 12.43 -8.50 7.98
CA VAL A 98 12.22 -7.53 6.90
C VAL A 98 13.59 -7.14 6.33
N THR A 99 13.91 -7.59 5.12
CA THR A 99 15.22 -7.34 4.49
C THR A 99 15.25 -6.07 3.67
N GLU A 100 14.14 -5.75 3.02
CA GLU A 100 13.97 -4.51 2.26
C GLU A 100 12.49 -4.14 2.15
N PHE A 101 12.21 -2.87 1.91
CA PHE A 101 10.86 -2.38 1.71
C PHE A 101 10.85 -1.09 0.89
N SER A 102 9.71 -0.78 0.30
CA SER A 102 9.44 0.52 -0.30
C SER A 102 7.99 0.92 -0.12
N GLN A 103 7.74 2.22 0.00
CA GLN A 103 6.41 2.76 -0.24
C GLN A 103 6.12 2.71 -1.73
N PHE A 104 4.86 2.48 -2.08
CA PHE A 104 4.43 2.63 -3.46
C PHE A 104 3.00 3.14 -3.56
N ARG A 105 2.72 3.73 -4.71
CA ARG A 105 1.41 4.25 -5.10
C ARG A 105 1.18 3.98 -6.57
N VAL A 106 -0.01 3.52 -6.91
CA VAL A 106 -0.43 3.28 -8.30
C VAL A 106 -1.48 4.30 -8.69
N THR A 107 -1.30 4.95 -9.83
CA THR A 107 -2.34 5.74 -10.48
C THR A 107 -3.00 4.88 -11.54
N ARG A 108 -4.33 4.87 -11.53
CA ARG A 108 -5.14 4.09 -12.45
C ARG A 108 -5.92 4.99 -13.38
N HIS A 109 -6.21 4.49 -14.57
CA HIS A 109 -7.05 5.17 -15.54
C HIS A 109 -8.46 5.39 -14.96
N SER A 110 -9.03 6.56 -15.21
CA SER A 110 -10.32 6.95 -14.63
C SER A 110 -11.47 6.91 -15.66
N ASP A 111 -11.18 6.55 -16.90
CA ASP A 111 -12.21 6.50 -17.94
C ASP A 111 -13.18 5.37 -17.66
N LEU A 112 -14.43 5.73 -17.62
CA LEU A 112 -15.56 4.81 -17.70
C LEU A 112 -15.60 4.30 -19.16
N ALA A 113 -14.97 3.16 -19.42
CA ALA A 113 -15.34 2.39 -20.59
C ALA A 113 -16.75 1.85 -20.32
N LEU A 114 -17.75 2.64 -20.67
CA LEU A 114 -19.14 2.17 -20.84
C LEU A 114 -19.14 1.45 -22.18
N ASP A 115 -19.08 0.12 -22.15
CA ASP A 115 -19.45 -0.65 -23.34
C ASP A 115 -20.91 -0.32 -23.67
N GLU A 116 -21.16 0.07 -24.92
CA GLU A 116 -22.50 0.47 -25.39
C GLU A 116 -23.54 -0.68 -25.25
N GLU A 117 -23.10 -1.90 -25.04
CA GLU A 117 -23.95 -3.04 -24.76
C GLU A 117 -24.53 -3.09 -23.34
N ASP A 118 -23.90 -2.42 -22.37
CA ASP A 118 -24.32 -2.42 -20.95
C ASP A 118 -25.40 -1.39 -20.61
N VAL A 119 -25.87 -0.60 -21.57
CA VAL A 119 -26.84 0.51 -21.35
C VAL A 119 -28.23 0.03 -20.91
N ARG A 120 -28.51 -1.27 -20.92
CA ARG A 120 -29.83 -1.81 -20.48
C ARG A 120 -30.06 -1.68 -18.97
N ASN A 121 -29.01 -1.42 -18.16
CA ASN A 121 -29.18 -1.17 -16.74
C ASN A 121 -28.19 -0.11 -16.25
N LEU A 122 -28.49 1.17 -16.50
CA LEU A 122 -27.68 2.32 -16.16
C LEU A 122 -27.22 2.34 -14.69
N ARG A 123 -28.03 1.83 -13.74
CA ARG A 123 -27.67 1.72 -12.32
C ARG A 123 -26.56 0.70 -12.07
N THR A 124 -26.61 -0.43 -12.75
CA THR A 124 -25.59 -1.49 -12.63
C THR A 124 -24.31 -1.06 -13.32
N ALA A 125 -24.40 -0.47 -14.51
CA ALA A 125 -23.28 0.08 -15.25
C ALA A 125 -22.59 1.22 -14.48
N LEU A 126 -23.34 2.12 -13.84
CA LEU A 126 -22.78 3.16 -12.97
C LEU A 126 -22.09 2.61 -11.71
N ARG A 127 -22.66 1.57 -11.09
CA ARG A 127 -22.01 0.91 -9.93
C ARG A 127 -20.72 0.21 -10.33
N GLN A 128 -20.71 -0.50 -11.44
CA GLN A 128 -19.53 -1.16 -11.99
C GLN A 128 -18.51 -0.13 -12.45
N GLY A 129 -18.92 0.92 -13.14
CA GLY A 129 -18.05 2.01 -13.57
C GLY A 129 -17.40 2.77 -12.38
N LEU A 130 -18.09 2.96 -11.26
CA LEU A 130 -17.51 3.54 -10.05
C LEU A 130 -16.49 2.60 -9.39
N GLN A 131 -16.71 1.28 -9.45
CA GLN A 131 -15.73 0.30 -9.02
C GLN A 131 -14.50 0.28 -9.94
N HIS A 132 -14.69 0.37 -11.26
CA HIS A 132 -13.61 0.45 -12.25
C HIS A 132 -12.75 1.71 -12.08
N ARG A 133 -13.30 2.83 -11.62
CA ARG A 133 -12.49 4.04 -11.29
C ARG A 133 -11.42 3.77 -10.23
N HIS A 134 -11.68 2.89 -9.26
CA HIS A 134 -10.73 2.53 -8.22
C HIS A 134 -9.76 1.42 -8.66
N TYR A 135 -10.17 0.57 -9.60
CA TYR A 135 -9.45 -0.63 -10.02
C TYR A 135 -9.27 -0.73 -11.55
N GLY A 136 -9.40 0.38 -12.27
CA GLY A 136 -9.07 0.47 -13.69
C GLY A 136 -7.60 0.14 -13.97
N GLN A 137 -7.24 0.06 -15.24
CA GLN A 137 -5.86 -0.22 -15.64
C GLN A 137 -4.87 0.73 -14.96
N ALA A 138 -3.77 0.21 -14.43
CA ALA A 138 -2.69 1.01 -13.92
C ALA A 138 -1.99 1.77 -15.07
N VAL A 139 -1.62 3.03 -14.83
CA VAL A 139 -0.93 3.88 -15.80
C VAL A 139 0.37 4.47 -15.27
N ARG A 140 0.56 4.49 -13.96
CA ARG A 140 1.74 5.04 -13.31
C ARG A 140 2.02 4.34 -11.99
N LEU A 141 3.29 4.03 -11.74
CA LEU A 141 3.81 3.50 -10.49
C LEU A 141 4.78 4.50 -9.87
N GLU A 142 4.54 4.90 -8.64
CA GLU A 142 5.45 5.70 -7.84
C GLU A 142 6.01 4.85 -6.70
N VAL A 143 7.31 4.89 -6.52
CA VAL A 143 8.03 4.19 -5.44
C VAL A 143 8.96 5.17 -4.72
N SER A 144 9.38 4.83 -3.50
CA SER A 144 10.40 5.62 -2.79
C SER A 144 11.70 5.67 -3.60
N ALA A 145 12.45 6.79 -3.54
CA ALA A 145 13.71 6.97 -4.24
C ALA A 145 14.71 5.82 -4.00
N GLY A 146 14.76 5.30 -2.76
CA GLY A 146 15.62 4.17 -2.37
C GLY A 146 15.05 2.77 -2.65
N CYS A 147 13.95 2.65 -3.38
CA CYS A 147 13.39 1.34 -3.74
C CYS A 147 14.39 0.53 -4.56
N SER A 148 14.60 -0.75 -4.21
CA SER A 148 15.47 -1.63 -4.99
C SER A 148 14.90 -1.89 -6.38
N VAL A 149 15.78 -2.25 -7.31
CA VAL A 149 15.38 -2.67 -8.66
C VAL A 149 14.47 -3.90 -8.58
N PHE A 150 14.82 -4.86 -7.73
CA PHE A 150 14.03 -6.07 -7.53
C PHE A 150 12.57 -5.76 -7.17
N LEU A 151 12.33 -4.90 -6.16
CA LEU A 151 10.97 -4.55 -5.75
C LEU A 151 10.23 -3.71 -6.79
N SER A 152 10.92 -2.78 -7.45
CA SER A 152 10.28 -1.95 -8.49
C SER A 152 9.91 -2.75 -9.73
N ASP A 153 10.77 -3.66 -10.19
CA ASP A 153 10.49 -4.52 -11.34
C ASP A 153 9.37 -5.50 -11.04
N PHE A 154 9.37 -6.08 -9.84
CA PHE A 154 8.26 -6.92 -9.38
C PHE A 154 6.92 -6.17 -9.44
N LEU A 155 6.86 -4.93 -8.93
CA LEU A 155 5.64 -4.13 -8.98
C LEU A 155 5.21 -3.77 -10.41
N LEU A 156 6.17 -3.43 -11.30
CA LEU A 156 5.88 -3.15 -12.70
C LEU A 156 5.25 -4.37 -13.38
N GLU A 157 5.78 -5.56 -13.13
CA GLU A 157 5.23 -6.81 -13.64
C GLU A 157 3.80 -7.08 -13.13
N GLN A 158 3.57 -6.92 -11.82
CA GLN A 158 2.26 -7.17 -11.22
C GLN A 158 1.18 -6.20 -11.71
N PHE A 159 1.56 -4.96 -12.08
CA PHE A 159 0.64 -3.96 -12.60
C PHE A 159 0.60 -3.87 -14.13
N ASP A 160 1.33 -4.74 -14.82
CA ASP A 160 1.48 -4.73 -16.29
C ASP A 160 1.90 -3.35 -16.81
N LEU A 161 2.93 -2.78 -16.21
CA LEU A 161 3.44 -1.45 -16.53
C LEU A 161 4.82 -1.51 -17.18
N PRO A 162 5.07 -0.69 -18.22
CA PRO A 162 6.41 -0.52 -18.79
C PRO A 162 7.31 0.27 -17.82
N GLY A 163 8.62 0.10 -17.92
CA GLY A 163 9.60 0.83 -17.10
C GLY A 163 9.47 2.35 -17.16
N ALA A 164 8.99 2.91 -18.28
CA ALA A 164 8.73 4.34 -18.43
C ALA A 164 7.59 4.87 -17.53
N ALA A 165 6.75 3.98 -16.99
CA ALA A 165 5.69 4.33 -16.05
C ALA A 165 6.16 4.40 -14.59
N LEU A 166 7.43 4.07 -14.31
CA LEU A 166 8.03 4.09 -12.98
C LEU A 166 8.57 5.48 -12.63
N TYR A 167 8.17 5.98 -11.47
CA TYR A 167 8.67 7.23 -10.91
C TYR A 167 9.23 6.98 -9.51
N ARG A 168 10.46 7.43 -9.28
CA ARG A 168 11.12 7.40 -7.97
C ARG A 168 10.98 8.75 -7.30
N VAL A 169 10.33 8.79 -6.12
CA VAL A 169 9.95 10.03 -5.41
C VAL A 169 10.42 10.02 -3.96
#